data_af6a8a40c0c01e6c57082f18d9acdfb8
#
_entry.id   af6a8a40c0c01e6c57082f18d9acdfb8
#
_cell.length_a   1.000
_cell.length_b   1.000
_cell.length_c   1.000
_cell.angle_alpha   90.00
_cell.angle_beta   90.00
_cell.angle_gamma   90.00
#
_symmetry.space_group_name_H-M   'P 1'
#
loop_
_entity.id
_entity.type
_entity.pdbx_description
1 polymer ?
#
loop_
_entity_poly.entity_id
_entity_poly.type
_entity_poly.pdbx_seq_one_letter_code
_entity_poly.pdbx_strand_id
1 'polypeptide(L)'
;MSLKIHPINFGNMSLDSSGLVLFREPGKQVTIPVLGFLITGGTEPVLVDTGSRSVEQYAAFGLPYEVTPEMTIEHHLAQHGLKMADIRHIVHTHAHIDHVGMTDRFPMTTTVGISRRELEFAASGIMGPLMYTAADTKHLIDRLHTRGAIRLFDVDGTFEEEVIPGVAVRLSGGHTPGSLSVLVETDEGIANISGDIAYNLQDQLIDPILDQAAHEPTITANRAMSTLDEKRAIKRALATSRFLLPSHDVPALVSGGKVVGVMENAISNPHADVTKAANYTPLTQH
;
A
#
# COMPACT_ATOMS: atom_id res chain seq x y z
N MET A 1 -15.20 -18.76 -6.20
CA MET A 1 -15.04 -18.14 -4.86
C MET A 1 -14.77 -16.68 -5.12
N SER A 2 -15.46 -15.76 -4.44
CA SER A 2 -15.23 -14.31 -4.63
C SER A 2 -14.19 -13.84 -3.62
N LEU A 3 -13.11 -13.25 -4.11
CA LEU A 3 -12.09 -12.63 -3.26
C LEU A 3 -12.66 -11.37 -2.60
N LYS A 4 -12.35 -11.20 -1.33
CA LYS A 4 -12.70 -10.01 -0.54
C LYS A 4 -11.43 -9.34 -0.04
N ILE A 5 -11.46 -8.02 0.05
CA ILE A 5 -10.35 -7.21 0.52
C ILE A 5 -10.81 -6.41 1.72
N HIS A 6 -10.05 -6.48 2.81
CA HIS A 6 -10.33 -5.79 4.05
C HIS A 6 -9.18 -4.82 4.36
N PRO A 7 -9.43 -3.49 4.37
CA PRO A 7 -8.44 -2.54 4.83
C PRO A 7 -8.09 -2.76 6.30
N ILE A 8 -6.82 -2.68 6.62
CA ILE A 8 -6.27 -2.77 7.97
C ILE A 8 -5.54 -1.46 8.28
N ASN A 9 -5.97 -0.74 9.29
CA ASN A 9 -5.25 0.45 9.75
C ASN A 9 -4.25 0.07 10.84
N PHE A 10 -2.97 0.14 10.55
CA PHE A 10 -1.87 -0.16 11.49
C PHE A 10 -1.47 1.02 12.37
N GLY A 11 -1.98 2.20 12.11
CA GLY A 11 -1.70 3.43 12.85
C GLY A 11 -1.93 4.68 12.03
N ASN A 12 -1.78 5.82 12.67
CA ASN A 12 -1.91 7.12 12.04
C ASN A 12 -0.59 7.88 12.15
N MET A 13 -0.09 8.40 11.05
CA MET A 13 1.14 9.17 10.97
C MET A 13 0.83 10.64 10.71
N SER A 14 1.52 11.55 11.43
CA SER A 14 1.38 12.99 11.22
C SER A 14 2.67 13.56 10.63
N LEU A 15 2.53 14.31 9.54
CA LEU A 15 3.65 14.93 8.85
C LEU A 15 3.21 16.19 8.11
N ASP A 16 4.19 16.94 7.60
CA ASP A 16 3.93 18.13 6.78
C ASP A 16 3.25 17.74 5.47
N SER A 17 2.16 18.42 5.12
CA SER A 17 1.37 18.09 3.92
C SER A 17 2.18 18.19 2.62
N SER A 18 3.19 19.06 2.56
CA SER A 18 4.10 19.18 1.40
C SER A 18 5.02 17.96 1.24
N GLY A 19 5.17 17.14 2.28
CA GLY A 19 5.85 15.85 2.20
C GLY A 19 5.03 14.75 1.53
N LEU A 20 3.71 14.92 1.44
CA LEU A 20 2.78 13.97 0.80
C LEU A 20 2.51 14.35 -0.64
N VAL A 21 2.11 15.59 -0.87
CA VAL A 21 1.79 16.12 -2.21
C VAL A 21 2.63 17.35 -2.46
N LEU A 22 3.33 17.36 -3.59
CA LEU A 22 4.26 18.42 -3.94
C LEU A 22 3.55 19.79 -3.93
N PHE A 23 4.12 20.75 -3.20
CA PHE A 23 3.62 22.11 -2.99
C PHE A 23 2.28 22.23 -2.24
N ARG A 24 1.76 21.16 -1.68
CA ARG A 24 0.55 21.25 -0.86
C ARG A 24 0.88 21.92 0.48
N GLU A 25 0.29 23.06 0.76
CA GLU A 25 0.26 23.78 2.04
C GLU A 25 1.51 23.56 2.96
N PRO A 26 2.72 23.98 2.55
CA PRO A 26 3.92 23.77 3.36
C PRO A 26 3.77 24.36 4.77
N GLY A 27 4.18 23.58 5.79
CA GLY A 27 4.03 23.94 7.21
C GLY A 27 2.74 23.48 7.86
N LYS A 28 1.78 22.95 7.10
CA LYS A 28 0.55 22.38 7.64
C LYS A 28 0.73 20.91 7.99
N GLN A 29 0.53 20.58 9.25
CA GLN A 29 0.52 19.17 9.68
C GLN A 29 -0.79 18.49 9.29
N VAL A 30 -0.68 17.31 8.73
CA VAL A 30 -1.81 16.44 8.40
C VAL A 30 -1.57 15.06 8.97
N THR A 31 -2.65 14.36 9.31
CA THR A 31 -2.60 12.98 9.78
C THR A 31 -3.18 12.06 8.71
N ILE A 32 -2.44 11.01 8.39
CA ILE A 32 -2.81 10.00 7.40
C ILE A 32 -2.80 8.61 8.03
N PRO A 33 -3.65 7.68 7.58
CA PRO A 33 -3.58 6.29 8.02
C PRO A 33 -2.36 5.59 7.41
N VAL A 34 -1.93 4.51 8.05
CA VAL A 34 -0.98 3.53 7.52
C VAL A 34 -1.74 2.24 7.28
N LEU A 35 -2.09 1.97 6.04
CA LEU A 35 -2.96 0.86 5.66
C LEU A 35 -2.19 -0.31 5.08
N GLY A 36 -2.59 -1.50 5.48
CA GLY A 36 -2.41 -2.72 4.73
C GLY A 36 -3.76 -3.33 4.37
N PHE A 37 -3.73 -4.49 3.72
CA PHE A 37 -4.95 -5.12 3.24
C PHE A 37 -4.92 -6.64 3.46
N LEU A 38 -5.99 -7.17 4.04
CA LEU A 38 -6.19 -8.61 4.15
C LEU A 38 -7.09 -9.10 3.02
N ILE A 39 -6.60 -10.03 2.21
CA ILE A 39 -7.36 -10.67 1.14
C ILE A 39 -7.82 -12.03 1.63
N THR A 40 -9.14 -12.28 1.55
CA THR A 40 -9.79 -13.53 1.96
C THR A 40 -10.68 -14.10 0.85
N GLY A 41 -11.20 -15.31 1.04
CA GLY A 41 -12.09 -15.95 0.07
C GLY A 41 -11.36 -16.71 -1.04
N GLY A 42 -10.02 -16.67 -1.09
CA GLY A 42 -9.18 -17.48 -1.97
C GLY A 42 -8.77 -18.81 -1.34
N THR A 43 -7.74 -19.45 -1.91
CA THR A 43 -7.18 -20.72 -1.41
C THR A 43 -6.54 -20.55 -0.04
N GLU A 44 -5.91 -19.40 0.19
CA GLU A 44 -5.24 -19.02 1.44
C GLU A 44 -5.38 -17.50 1.65
N PRO A 45 -5.40 -17.01 2.90
CA PRO A 45 -5.40 -15.58 3.15
C PRO A 45 -4.05 -14.97 2.75
N VAL A 46 -4.11 -13.78 2.13
CA VAL A 46 -2.92 -12.99 1.77
C VAL A 46 -2.98 -11.66 2.52
N LEU A 47 -1.89 -11.30 3.18
CA LEU A 47 -1.73 -9.99 3.78
C LEU A 47 -0.86 -9.11 2.88
N VAL A 48 -1.29 -7.90 2.61
CA VAL A 48 -0.51 -6.90 1.86
C VAL A 48 -0.04 -5.84 2.84
N ASP A 49 1.27 -5.71 2.98
CA ASP A 49 1.97 -4.89 3.95
C ASP A 49 1.71 -5.26 5.42
N THR A 50 2.56 -4.82 6.32
CA THR A 50 2.53 -5.17 7.75
C THR A 50 2.60 -3.96 8.67
N GLY A 51 2.53 -2.73 8.14
CA GLY A 51 2.61 -1.52 8.93
C GLY A 51 3.99 -1.25 9.54
N SER A 52 4.02 -0.34 10.48
CA SER A 52 5.23 0.13 11.15
C SER A 52 5.61 -0.73 12.33
N ARG A 53 6.92 -0.83 12.62
CA ARG A 53 7.47 -1.63 13.72
C ARG A 53 7.01 -1.15 15.09
N SER A 54 7.11 0.14 15.36
CA SER A 54 6.72 0.73 16.64
C SER A 54 6.60 2.26 16.59
N VAL A 55 5.91 2.80 17.60
CA VAL A 55 5.79 4.26 17.82
C VAL A 55 7.16 4.89 18.10
N GLU A 56 8.03 4.21 18.86
CA GLU A 56 9.36 4.69 19.22
C GLU A 56 10.26 4.87 18.00
N GLN A 57 10.09 4.01 16.99
CA GLN A 57 10.84 4.11 15.74
C GLN A 57 10.54 5.42 15.02
N TYR A 58 9.28 5.82 14.95
CA TYR A 58 8.86 7.09 14.35
C TYR A 58 9.27 8.30 15.20
N ALA A 59 9.13 8.18 16.52
CA ALA A 59 9.54 9.23 17.43
C ALA A 59 11.04 9.55 17.31
N ALA A 60 11.88 8.55 17.06
CA ALA A 60 13.31 8.74 16.82
C ALA A 60 13.60 9.58 15.55
N PHE A 61 12.67 9.68 14.63
CA PHE A 61 12.76 10.51 13.43
C PHE A 61 11.96 11.83 13.53
N GLY A 62 11.37 12.10 14.70
CA GLY A 62 10.57 13.30 14.91
C GLY A 62 9.20 13.27 14.21
N LEU A 63 8.71 12.10 13.85
CA LEU A 63 7.41 11.89 13.22
C LEU A 63 6.42 11.37 14.27
N PRO A 64 5.33 12.09 14.57
CA PRO A 64 4.27 11.57 15.42
C PRO A 64 3.58 10.38 14.76
N TYR A 65 3.47 9.28 15.51
CA TYR A 65 2.77 8.07 15.08
C TYR A 65 1.91 7.55 16.23
N GLU A 66 0.65 7.29 15.96
CA GLU A 66 -0.32 6.83 16.93
C GLU A 66 -0.82 5.44 16.56
N VAL A 67 -0.84 4.54 17.55
CA VAL A 67 -1.39 3.19 17.44
C VAL A 67 -2.29 2.91 18.62
N THR A 68 -3.55 2.58 18.39
CA THR A 68 -4.48 2.13 19.43
C THR A 68 -4.50 0.59 19.52
N PRO A 69 -5.06 -0.02 20.56
CA PRO A 69 -5.21 -1.47 20.65
C PRO A 69 -5.96 -2.09 19.45
N GLU A 70 -6.90 -1.35 18.87
CA GLU A 70 -7.71 -1.77 17.74
C GLU A 70 -6.93 -1.76 16.42
N MET A 71 -5.80 -1.03 16.35
CA MET A 71 -4.92 -0.94 15.19
C MET A 71 -3.84 -2.02 15.18
N THR A 72 -3.84 -2.94 16.15
CA THR A 72 -2.88 -4.03 16.15
C THR A 72 -3.22 -5.09 15.10
N ILE A 73 -2.19 -5.69 14.51
CA ILE A 73 -2.38 -6.72 13.48
C ILE A 73 -3.16 -7.92 14.01
N GLU A 74 -2.94 -8.30 15.28
CA GLU A 74 -3.66 -9.37 15.94
C GLU A 74 -5.16 -9.07 16.08
N HIS A 75 -5.48 -7.81 16.44
CA HIS A 75 -6.87 -7.39 16.55
C HIS A 75 -7.57 -7.49 15.19
N HIS A 76 -6.97 -6.95 14.12
CA HIS A 76 -7.54 -7.03 12.79
C HIS A 76 -7.71 -8.47 12.29
N LEU A 77 -6.70 -9.32 12.43
CA LEU A 77 -6.80 -10.72 12.03
C LEU A 77 -7.89 -11.46 12.81
N ALA A 78 -8.02 -11.19 14.12
CA ALA A 78 -9.06 -11.80 14.96
C ALA A 78 -10.49 -11.44 14.51
N GLN A 79 -10.73 -10.23 13.97
CA GLN A 79 -12.02 -9.84 13.39
C GLN A 79 -12.45 -10.77 12.23
N HIS A 80 -11.49 -11.42 11.58
CA HIS A 80 -11.72 -12.38 10.49
C HIS A 80 -11.51 -13.83 10.92
N GLY A 81 -11.38 -14.09 12.24
CA GLY A 81 -11.17 -15.45 12.79
C GLY A 81 -9.79 -16.01 12.49
N LEU A 82 -8.81 -15.18 12.18
CA LEU A 82 -7.44 -15.54 11.82
C LEU A 82 -6.44 -15.17 12.93
N LYS A 83 -5.32 -15.90 12.92
CA LYS A 83 -4.11 -15.62 13.71
C LYS A 83 -2.95 -15.35 12.77
N MET A 84 -1.88 -14.77 13.26
CA MET A 84 -0.66 -14.52 12.47
C MET A 84 -0.10 -15.80 11.84
N ALA A 85 -0.19 -16.94 12.53
CA ALA A 85 0.25 -18.24 12.01
C ALA A 85 -0.61 -18.79 10.85
N ASP A 86 -1.81 -18.26 10.65
CA ASP A 86 -2.70 -18.64 9.53
C ASP A 86 -2.35 -17.88 8.24
N ILE A 87 -1.59 -16.79 8.34
CA ILE A 87 -1.13 -16.02 7.18
C ILE A 87 0.02 -16.78 6.51
N ARG A 88 -0.26 -17.30 5.31
CA ARG A 88 0.72 -18.05 4.51
C ARG A 88 1.50 -17.17 3.55
N HIS A 89 0.89 -16.09 3.10
CA HIS A 89 1.48 -15.15 2.16
C HIS A 89 1.39 -13.73 2.68
N ILE A 90 2.51 -13.04 2.70
CA ILE A 90 2.60 -11.59 2.82
C ILE A 90 3.15 -11.07 1.51
N VAL A 91 2.58 -10.00 0.96
CA VAL A 91 3.15 -9.29 -0.18
C VAL A 91 3.44 -7.87 0.25
N HIS A 92 4.70 -7.45 0.14
CA HIS A 92 5.05 -6.06 0.35
C HIS A 92 4.97 -5.28 -0.94
N THR A 93 4.23 -4.17 -0.90
CA THR A 93 4.19 -3.21 -2.00
C THR A 93 5.57 -2.61 -2.23
N HIS A 94 6.26 -2.26 -1.14
CA HIS A 94 7.66 -1.82 -1.11
C HIS A 94 8.22 -1.96 0.32
N ALA A 95 9.48 -1.58 0.54
CA ALA A 95 10.17 -1.87 1.80
C ALA A 95 10.37 -0.66 2.72
N HIS A 96 9.53 0.38 2.60
CA HIS A 96 9.58 1.48 3.57
C HIS A 96 9.12 1.02 4.96
N ILE A 97 9.53 1.79 5.94
CA ILE A 97 9.38 1.57 7.38
C ILE A 97 7.93 1.26 7.81
N ASP A 98 6.93 1.81 7.12
CA ASP A 98 5.50 1.65 7.40
C ASP A 98 4.80 0.54 6.60
N HIS A 99 5.56 -0.19 5.79
CA HIS A 99 5.06 -1.33 5.03
C HIS A 99 5.64 -2.66 5.51
N VAL A 100 6.91 -2.70 5.91
CA VAL A 100 7.59 -3.95 6.28
C VAL A 100 7.85 -4.11 7.78
N GLY A 101 7.50 -3.12 8.59
CA GLY A 101 7.97 -2.97 9.97
C GLY A 101 7.64 -4.12 10.91
N MET A 102 6.51 -4.82 10.73
CA MET A 102 6.13 -5.96 11.56
C MET A 102 6.33 -7.32 10.89
N THR A 103 7.06 -7.40 9.77
CA THR A 103 7.31 -8.64 9.03
C THR A 103 7.98 -9.71 9.89
N ASP A 104 8.86 -9.31 10.81
CA ASP A 104 9.58 -10.21 11.72
C ASP A 104 8.71 -10.85 12.81
N ARG A 105 7.49 -10.37 12.99
CA ARG A 105 6.49 -10.99 13.89
C ARG A 105 5.86 -12.25 13.29
N PHE A 106 5.96 -12.44 11.98
CA PHE A 106 5.45 -13.62 11.28
C PHE A 106 6.48 -14.74 11.23
N PRO A 107 6.06 -16.00 11.38
CA PRO A 107 6.97 -17.13 11.35
C PRO A 107 7.67 -17.26 9.98
N MET A 108 8.84 -17.90 9.95
CA MET A 108 9.56 -18.19 8.71
C MET A 108 8.83 -19.16 7.76
N THR A 109 7.72 -19.77 8.22
CA THR A 109 6.82 -20.56 7.38
C THR A 109 5.83 -19.72 6.57
N THR A 110 5.70 -18.42 6.89
CA THR A 110 4.99 -17.44 6.06
C THR A 110 5.91 -17.02 4.92
N THR A 111 5.48 -17.17 3.69
CA THR A 111 6.23 -16.69 2.52
C THR A 111 6.01 -15.19 2.35
N VAL A 112 7.08 -14.43 2.45
CA VAL A 112 7.07 -12.98 2.17
C VAL A 112 7.44 -12.74 0.72
N GLY A 113 6.55 -12.13 -0.03
CA GLY A 113 6.77 -11.72 -1.42
C GLY A 113 7.18 -10.25 -1.49
N ILE A 114 8.23 -9.95 -2.23
CA ILE A 114 8.72 -8.59 -2.48
C ILE A 114 9.41 -8.55 -3.84
N SER A 115 9.42 -7.38 -4.51
CA SER A 115 10.20 -7.22 -5.73
C SER A 115 11.71 -7.38 -5.43
N ARG A 116 12.42 -8.11 -6.31
CA ARG A 116 13.90 -8.18 -6.23
C ARG A 116 14.52 -6.79 -6.27
N ARG A 117 14.03 -5.92 -7.14
CA ARG A 117 14.50 -4.53 -7.26
C ARG A 117 14.35 -3.75 -5.97
N GLU A 118 13.25 -3.99 -5.24
CA GLU A 118 13.00 -3.33 -3.95
C GLU A 118 13.96 -3.78 -2.87
N LEU A 119 14.20 -5.09 -2.77
CA LEU A 119 15.15 -5.63 -1.80
C LEU A 119 16.58 -5.15 -2.09
N GLU A 120 16.98 -5.12 -3.35
CA GLU A 120 18.29 -4.58 -3.78
C GLU A 120 18.41 -3.10 -3.45
N PHE A 121 17.36 -2.31 -3.70
CA PHE A 121 17.33 -0.89 -3.40
C PHE A 121 17.39 -0.62 -1.88
N ALA A 122 16.61 -1.34 -1.08
CA ALA A 122 16.63 -1.26 0.38
C ALA A 122 18.03 -1.62 0.95
N ALA A 123 18.65 -2.67 0.42
CA ALA A 123 19.97 -3.12 0.83
C ALA A 123 21.11 -2.17 0.42
N SER A 124 20.88 -1.31 -0.58
CA SER A 124 21.87 -0.33 -1.05
C SER A 124 22.18 0.78 -0.03
N GLY A 125 21.23 1.06 0.89
CA GLY A 125 21.37 2.11 1.89
C GLY A 125 21.29 3.55 1.33
N ILE A 126 20.97 3.74 0.04
CA ILE A 126 21.01 5.06 -0.62
C ILE A 126 20.00 6.03 0.01
N MET A 127 18.80 5.55 0.39
CA MET A 127 17.75 6.41 0.96
C MET A 127 17.89 6.62 2.47
N GLY A 128 18.83 5.92 3.12
CA GLY A 128 19.10 6.05 4.54
C GLY A 128 18.05 5.42 5.46
N PRO A 129 18.27 5.48 6.78
CA PRO A 129 17.53 4.71 7.78
C PRO A 129 16.11 5.21 8.04
N LEU A 130 15.76 6.42 7.61
CA LEU A 130 14.40 6.94 7.77
C LEU A 130 13.41 6.16 6.93
N MET A 131 13.80 5.81 5.71
CA MET A 131 12.92 5.08 4.78
C MET A 131 13.13 3.57 4.87
N TYR A 132 14.39 3.10 5.00
CA TYR A 132 14.77 1.70 5.03
C TYR A 132 15.58 1.39 6.29
N THR A 133 14.97 0.76 7.27
CA THR A 133 15.68 0.47 8.51
C THR A 133 16.60 -0.74 8.36
N ALA A 134 17.71 -0.72 9.09
CA ALA A 134 18.63 -1.85 9.10
C ALA A 134 17.98 -3.13 9.68
N ALA A 135 17.04 -2.98 10.62
CA ALA A 135 16.34 -4.11 11.22
C ALA A 135 15.46 -4.83 10.20
N ASP A 136 14.64 -4.05 9.47
CA ASP A 136 13.69 -4.59 8.49
C ASP A 136 14.43 -5.19 7.29
N THR A 137 15.45 -4.48 6.76
CA THR A 137 16.28 -4.97 5.64
C THR A 137 17.00 -6.27 6.02
N LYS A 138 17.64 -6.34 7.21
CA LYS A 138 18.32 -7.56 7.68
C LYS A 138 17.36 -8.73 7.80
N HIS A 139 16.15 -8.49 8.34
CA HIS A 139 15.13 -9.55 8.45
C HIS A 139 14.73 -10.11 7.09
N LEU A 140 14.54 -9.26 6.07
CA LEU A 140 14.27 -9.72 4.70
C LEU A 140 15.45 -10.53 4.13
N ILE A 141 16.69 -10.12 4.42
CA ILE A 141 17.89 -10.90 4.04
C ILE A 141 17.94 -12.25 4.76
N ASP A 142 17.62 -12.30 6.06
CA ASP A 142 17.58 -13.56 6.81
C ASP A 142 16.54 -14.55 6.21
N ARG A 143 15.43 -14.04 5.71
CA ARG A 143 14.43 -14.85 4.99
C ARG A 143 14.95 -15.46 3.70
N LEU A 144 15.91 -14.81 3.00
CA LEU A 144 16.55 -15.41 1.81
C LEU A 144 17.31 -16.70 2.13
N HIS A 145 17.82 -16.83 3.36
CA HIS A 145 18.54 -18.01 3.80
C HIS A 145 17.65 -19.08 4.43
N THR A 146 16.35 -18.84 4.49
CA THR A 146 15.35 -19.80 4.99
C THR A 146 14.45 -20.28 3.84
N ARG A 147 14.49 -21.57 3.56
CA ARG A 147 13.74 -22.15 2.42
C ARG A 147 12.24 -21.83 2.51
N GLY A 148 11.70 -21.21 1.46
CA GLY A 148 10.29 -20.84 1.34
C GLY A 148 9.86 -19.61 2.13
N ALA A 149 10.75 -18.97 2.91
CA ALA A 149 10.39 -17.82 3.73
C ALA A 149 10.28 -16.51 2.93
N ILE A 150 10.86 -16.44 1.74
CA ILE A 150 10.75 -15.29 0.84
C ILE A 150 10.57 -15.73 -0.61
N ARG A 151 9.79 -14.95 -1.37
CA ARG A 151 9.67 -15.02 -2.82
C ARG A 151 10.07 -13.68 -3.41
N LEU A 152 11.06 -13.66 -4.28
CA LEU A 152 11.45 -12.47 -5.01
C LEU A 152 10.72 -12.43 -6.35
N PHE A 153 9.91 -11.40 -6.56
CA PHE A 153 9.24 -11.16 -7.83
C PHE A 153 10.17 -10.44 -8.80
N ASP A 154 10.27 -10.95 -10.02
CA ASP A 154 11.10 -10.38 -11.10
C ASP A 154 10.26 -9.63 -12.16
N VAL A 155 9.09 -9.14 -11.76
CA VAL A 155 8.18 -8.39 -12.63
C VAL A 155 8.78 -7.07 -13.12
N ASP A 156 8.44 -6.67 -14.35
CA ASP A 156 8.97 -5.47 -15.01
C ASP A 156 7.90 -4.44 -15.41
N GLY A 157 6.63 -4.71 -15.07
CA GLY A 157 5.48 -3.87 -15.40
C GLY A 157 4.81 -4.22 -16.74
N THR A 158 5.34 -5.18 -17.50
CA THR A 158 4.72 -5.69 -18.74
C THR A 158 3.95 -6.99 -18.51
N PHE A 159 4.30 -7.74 -17.47
CA PHE A 159 3.63 -8.97 -17.07
C PHE A 159 3.38 -9.00 -15.55
N GLU A 160 2.55 -9.94 -15.14
CA GLU A 160 2.14 -10.16 -13.76
C GLU A 160 2.60 -11.53 -13.30
N GLU A 161 2.98 -11.63 -12.02
CA GLU A 161 3.22 -12.92 -11.38
C GLU A 161 2.10 -13.23 -10.39
N GLU A 162 1.49 -14.41 -10.53
CA GLU A 162 0.45 -14.87 -9.61
C GLU A 162 1.03 -15.22 -8.23
N VAL A 163 0.35 -14.75 -7.17
CA VAL A 163 0.63 -15.10 -5.77
C VAL A 163 -0.20 -16.31 -5.36
N ILE A 164 -1.52 -16.19 -5.51
CA ILE A 164 -2.52 -17.25 -5.43
C ILE A 164 -3.54 -17.00 -6.55
N PRO A 165 -4.38 -17.96 -6.93
CA PRO A 165 -5.40 -17.75 -7.97
C PRO A 165 -6.24 -16.51 -7.72
N GLY A 166 -6.23 -15.57 -8.69
CA GLY A 166 -6.93 -14.29 -8.65
C GLY A 166 -6.20 -13.17 -7.89
N VAL A 167 -5.00 -13.42 -7.35
CA VAL A 167 -4.14 -12.40 -6.74
C VAL A 167 -2.78 -12.41 -7.44
N ALA A 168 -2.40 -11.32 -8.07
CA ALA A 168 -1.14 -11.19 -8.78
C ALA A 168 -0.41 -9.90 -8.41
N VAL A 169 0.87 -9.84 -8.73
CA VAL A 169 1.70 -8.64 -8.56
C VAL A 169 2.21 -8.15 -9.90
N ARG A 170 2.33 -6.84 -10.03
CA ARG A 170 2.93 -6.15 -11.15
C ARG A 170 3.85 -5.04 -10.66
N LEU A 171 4.98 -4.80 -11.32
CA LEU A 171 5.80 -3.65 -11.02
C LEU A 171 5.04 -2.38 -11.36
N SER A 172 4.72 -1.57 -10.35
CA SER A 172 4.18 -0.22 -10.52
C SER A 172 5.31 0.79 -10.75
N GLY A 173 6.41 0.65 -9.99
CA GLY A 173 7.39 1.72 -9.87
C GLY A 173 6.74 2.97 -9.29
N GLY A 174 7.22 4.15 -9.69
CA GLY A 174 6.61 5.44 -9.35
C GLY A 174 7.01 5.96 -7.98
N HIS A 175 6.86 5.17 -6.92
CA HIS A 175 7.26 5.54 -5.57
C HIS A 175 8.69 5.09 -5.24
N THR A 176 8.99 3.80 -5.42
CA THR A 176 10.35 3.25 -5.36
C THR A 176 10.65 2.45 -6.63
N PRO A 177 11.93 2.14 -6.94
CA PRO A 177 12.28 1.38 -8.14
C PRO A 177 11.66 -0.01 -8.19
N GLY A 178 11.33 -0.58 -7.03
CA GLY A 178 10.76 -1.91 -6.89
C GLY A 178 9.31 -1.95 -6.42
N SER A 179 8.62 -0.82 -6.32
CA SER A 179 7.22 -0.78 -5.88
C SER A 179 6.32 -1.67 -6.72
N LEU A 180 5.45 -2.42 -6.05
CA LEU A 180 4.48 -3.33 -6.64
C LEU A 180 3.05 -2.79 -6.49
N SER A 181 2.24 -3.04 -7.50
CA SER A 181 0.79 -3.10 -7.37
C SER A 181 0.39 -4.55 -7.09
N VAL A 182 -0.47 -4.78 -6.09
CA VAL A 182 -1.12 -6.08 -5.87
C VAL A 182 -2.50 -6.02 -6.51
N LEU A 183 -2.71 -6.84 -7.51
CA LEU A 183 -3.92 -6.88 -8.32
C LEU A 183 -4.80 -8.03 -7.86
N VAL A 184 -6.05 -7.74 -7.52
CA VAL A 184 -7.01 -8.72 -7.03
C VAL A 184 -8.20 -8.77 -7.99
N GLU A 185 -8.47 -9.94 -8.53
CA GLU A 185 -9.66 -10.19 -9.35
C GLU A 185 -10.91 -10.21 -8.47
N THR A 186 -11.83 -9.29 -8.70
CA THR A 186 -13.11 -9.24 -8.01
C THR A 186 -14.27 -9.45 -8.98
N ASP A 187 -15.48 -9.69 -8.47
CA ASP A 187 -16.67 -9.86 -9.31
C ASP A 187 -16.99 -8.61 -10.16
N GLU A 188 -16.50 -7.43 -9.74
CA GLU A 188 -16.81 -6.14 -10.39
C GLU A 188 -15.60 -5.53 -11.13
N GLY A 189 -14.49 -6.23 -11.20
CA GLY A 189 -13.27 -5.81 -11.90
C GLY A 189 -12.03 -5.89 -11.02
N ILE A 190 -10.93 -5.33 -11.48
CA ILE A 190 -9.64 -5.41 -10.78
C ILE A 190 -9.59 -4.40 -9.63
N ALA A 191 -9.30 -4.89 -8.42
CA ALA A 191 -8.88 -4.05 -7.32
C ALA A 191 -7.34 -3.99 -7.31
N ASN A 192 -6.80 -2.77 -7.21
CA ASN A 192 -5.37 -2.49 -7.21
C ASN A 192 -4.97 -1.92 -5.85
N ILE A 193 -4.31 -2.72 -5.03
CA ILE A 193 -3.62 -2.25 -3.82
C ILE A 193 -2.32 -1.64 -4.31
N SER A 194 -2.27 -0.32 -4.31
CA SER A 194 -1.33 0.46 -5.10
C SER A 194 -0.10 0.93 -4.32
N GLY A 195 -0.03 0.64 -3.02
CA GLY A 195 1.03 1.20 -2.17
C GLY A 195 0.99 2.72 -2.19
N ASP A 196 2.13 3.34 -2.30
CA ASP A 196 2.37 4.76 -2.13
C ASP A 196 2.46 5.56 -3.43
N ILE A 197 1.86 5.06 -4.51
CA ILE A 197 1.78 5.85 -5.75
C ILE A 197 0.82 7.04 -5.61
N ALA A 198 -0.08 7.02 -4.61
CA ALA A 198 -0.95 8.13 -4.24
C ALA A 198 -1.10 8.21 -2.72
N TYR A 199 -0.94 9.41 -2.15
CA TYR A 199 -1.07 9.70 -0.72
C TYR A 199 -2.33 10.47 -0.38
N ASN A 200 -2.88 11.20 -1.35
CA ASN A 200 -4.06 12.02 -1.17
C ASN A 200 -4.85 12.09 -2.47
N LEU A 201 -5.96 11.38 -2.49
CA LEU A 201 -6.80 11.27 -3.69
C LEU A 201 -7.36 12.62 -4.13
N GLN A 202 -7.75 13.47 -3.17
CA GLN A 202 -8.35 14.78 -3.49
C GLN A 202 -7.39 15.65 -4.26
N ASP A 203 -6.17 15.87 -3.74
CA ASP A 203 -5.23 16.84 -4.30
C ASP A 203 -4.35 16.26 -5.41
N GLN A 204 -4.27 14.94 -5.51
CA GLN A 204 -3.47 14.31 -6.56
C GLN A 204 -4.29 13.89 -7.77
N LEU A 205 -5.52 13.41 -7.57
CA LEU A 205 -6.29 12.70 -8.60
C LEU A 205 -7.65 13.32 -8.91
N ILE A 206 -8.35 13.85 -7.88
CA ILE A 206 -9.72 14.38 -8.04
C ILE A 206 -9.66 15.84 -8.47
N ASP A 207 -8.92 16.65 -7.74
CA ASP A 207 -8.69 18.07 -8.02
C ASP A 207 -7.18 18.39 -7.92
N PRO A 208 -6.39 18.01 -8.93
CA PRO A 208 -4.95 18.19 -8.90
C PRO A 208 -4.56 19.64 -8.76
N ILE A 209 -3.83 19.98 -7.70
CA ILE A 209 -3.49 21.38 -7.33
C ILE A 209 -2.59 22.09 -8.34
N LEU A 210 -1.82 21.35 -9.15
CA LEU A 210 -0.87 21.95 -10.10
C LEU A 210 -1.33 21.92 -11.55
N ASP A 211 -2.38 21.18 -11.87
CA ASP A 211 -2.79 21.01 -13.28
C ASP A 211 -4.28 20.70 -13.44
N GLN A 212 -5.12 21.55 -12.89
CA GLN A 212 -6.57 21.37 -12.93
C GLN A 212 -7.12 21.33 -14.37
N ALA A 213 -6.55 22.14 -15.28
CA ALA A 213 -7.07 22.24 -16.65
C ALA A 213 -6.83 20.98 -17.49
N ALA A 214 -5.73 20.29 -17.27
CA ALA A 214 -5.35 19.09 -18.02
C ALA A 214 -5.76 17.78 -17.31
N HIS A 215 -6.25 17.84 -16.08
CA HIS A 215 -6.52 16.69 -15.22
C HIS A 215 -5.31 15.74 -15.09
N GLU A 216 -4.13 16.29 -15.08
CA GLU A 216 -2.89 15.55 -14.84
C GLU A 216 -2.73 15.31 -13.33
N PRO A 217 -2.34 14.08 -12.90
CA PRO A 217 -2.11 13.82 -11.49
C PRO A 217 -0.99 14.70 -10.93
N THR A 218 -1.21 15.24 -9.74
CA THR A 218 -0.13 15.87 -8.98
C THR A 218 0.77 14.78 -8.38
N ILE A 219 2.07 15.02 -8.38
CA ILE A 219 3.05 14.10 -7.82
C ILE A 219 3.22 14.26 -6.32
N THR A 220 3.81 13.26 -5.69
CA THR A 220 4.24 13.31 -4.29
C THR A 220 5.57 14.09 -4.13
N ALA A 221 6.04 14.27 -2.90
CA ALA A 221 7.38 14.78 -2.63
C ALA A 221 8.46 13.68 -2.67
N ASN A 222 8.17 12.57 -3.33
CA ASN A 222 9.06 11.43 -3.49
C ASN A 222 10.41 11.83 -4.11
N ARG A 223 11.50 11.22 -3.63
CA ARG A 223 12.87 11.49 -4.08
C ARG A 223 13.54 10.29 -4.73
N ALA A 224 12.91 9.14 -4.73
CA ALA A 224 13.48 7.90 -5.25
C ALA A 224 13.25 7.73 -6.77
N MET A 225 12.19 8.35 -7.29
CA MET A 225 11.78 8.20 -8.69
C MET A 225 11.61 9.55 -9.39
N SER A 226 11.54 9.53 -10.72
CA SER A 226 11.28 10.73 -11.49
C SER A 226 9.77 11.07 -11.51
N THR A 227 9.46 12.36 -11.70
CA THR A 227 8.08 12.83 -11.93
C THR A 227 7.37 12.03 -13.03
N LEU A 228 8.09 11.66 -14.08
CA LEU A 228 7.52 10.91 -15.20
C LEU A 228 7.15 9.48 -14.81
N ASP A 229 7.99 8.82 -14.03
CA ASP A 229 7.73 7.46 -13.56
C ASP A 229 6.53 7.43 -12.60
N GLU A 230 6.46 8.42 -11.71
CA GLU A 230 5.35 8.56 -10.76
C GLU A 230 4.01 8.80 -11.50
N LYS A 231 3.96 9.76 -12.42
CA LYS A 231 2.77 10.01 -13.25
C LYS A 231 2.36 8.79 -14.08
N ARG A 232 3.33 8.05 -14.64
CA ARG A 232 3.05 6.82 -15.38
C ARG A 232 2.45 5.73 -14.50
N ALA A 233 2.96 5.56 -13.28
CA ALA A 233 2.44 4.59 -12.32
C ALA A 233 0.98 4.91 -11.95
N ILE A 234 0.68 6.16 -11.60
CA ILE A 234 -0.66 6.64 -11.28
C ILE A 234 -1.61 6.43 -12.48
N LYS A 235 -1.25 6.89 -13.67
CA LYS A 235 -2.09 6.77 -14.87
C LYS A 235 -2.38 5.31 -15.22
N ARG A 236 -1.38 4.43 -15.09
CA ARG A 236 -1.56 3.00 -15.30
C ARG A 236 -2.55 2.42 -14.30
N ALA A 237 -2.39 2.74 -13.02
CA ALA A 237 -3.31 2.27 -11.99
C ALA A 237 -4.74 2.71 -12.29
N LEU A 238 -4.97 3.99 -12.61
CA LEU A 238 -6.29 4.52 -12.96
C LEU A 238 -6.88 3.88 -14.22
N ALA A 239 -6.05 3.55 -15.22
CA ALA A 239 -6.51 2.96 -16.48
C ALA A 239 -6.89 1.48 -16.35
N THR A 240 -6.31 0.75 -15.40
CA THR A 240 -6.45 -0.72 -15.31
C THR A 240 -7.24 -1.20 -14.09
N SER A 241 -7.63 -0.31 -13.19
CA SER A 241 -8.32 -0.67 -11.95
C SER A 241 -9.79 -0.26 -11.97
N ARG A 242 -10.63 -1.05 -11.32
CA ARG A 242 -11.98 -0.67 -10.92
C ARG A 242 -11.97 -0.06 -9.53
N PHE A 243 -11.13 -0.59 -8.65
CA PHE A 243 -10.94 -0.10 -7.28
C PHE A 243 -9.46 0.23 -7.09
N LEU A 244 -9.16 1.44 -6.63
CA LEU A 244 -7.81 1.88 -6.28
C LEU A 244 -7.72 1.95 -4.76
N LEU A 245 -6.77 1.23 -4.19
CA LEU A 245 -6.60 1.05 -2.74
C LEU A 245 -5.20 1.54 -2.34
N PRO A 246 -5.05 2.85 -2.04
CA PRO A 246 -3.77 3.42 -1.60
C PRO A 246 -3.49 3.07 -0.13
N SER A 247 -2.22 3.15 0.28
CA SER A 247 -1.82 2.85 1.67
C SER A 247 -2.07 4.00 2.66
N HIS A 248 -2.34 5.22 2.16
CA HIS A 248 -2.45 6.41 3.02
C HIS A 248 -3.72 7.22 2.83
N ASP A 249 -4.69 6.69 2.08
CA ASP A 249 -5.99 7.34 1.89
C ASP A 249 -7.11 6.29 1.78
N VAL A 250 -8.35 6.73 1.70
CA VAL A 250 -9.52 5.86 1.58
C VAL A 250 -9.54 5.14 0.23
N PRO A 251 -10.19 3.97 0.13
CA PRO A 251 -10.44 3.31 -1.15
C PRO A 251 -11.21 4.18 -2.14
N ALA A 252 -10.82 4.13 -3.41
CA ALA A 252 -11.44 4.88 -4.51
C ALA A 252 -12.06 3.97 -5.57
N LEU A 253 -13.24 4.36 -6.06
CA LEU A 253 -13.87 3.79 -7.24
C LEU A 253 -13.36 4.51 -8.48
N VAL A 254 -12.93 3.74 -9.47
CA VAL A 254 -12.35 4.27 -10.71
C VAL A 254 -13.23 3.90 -11.91
N SER A 255 -13.43 4.86 -12.82
CA SER A 255 -14.08 4.65 -14.09
C SER A 255 -13.53 5.60 -15.14
N GLY A 256 -13.27 5.08 -16.35
CA GLY A 256 -12.73 5.88 -17.45
C GLY A 256 -11.38 6.55 -17.11
N GLY A 257 -10.54 5.93 -16.27
CA GLY A 257 -9.25 6.48 -15.86
C GLY A 257 -9.33 7.62 -14.85
N LYS A 258 -10.47 7.80 -14.17
CA LYS A 258 -10.71 8.85 -13.17
C LYS A 258 -11.31 8.26 -11.90
N VAL A 259 -11.04 8.87 -10.76
CA VAL A 259 -11.74 8.60 -9.51
C VAL A 259 -13.16 9.16 -9.64
N VAL A 260 -14.17 8.32 -9.41
CA VAL A 260 -15.59 8.68 -9.51
C VAL A 260 -16.36 8.50 -8.20
N GLY A 261 -15.73 7.93 -7.18
CA GLY A 261 -16.31 7.75 -5.85
C GLY A 261 -15.26 7.37 -4.84
N VAL A 262 -15.56 7.55 -3.55
CA VAL A 262 -14.69 7.19 -2.43
C VAL A 262 -15.48 6.45 -1.35
N MET A 263 -14.80 5.65 -0.54
CA MET A 263 -15.39 4.89 0.56
C MET A 263 -14.80 5.37 1.90
N GLU A 264 -15.28 6.51 2.40
CA GLU A 264 -14.75 7.19 3.59
C GLU A 264 -14.75 6.32 4.86
N ASN A 265 -15.76 5.47 5.03
CA ASN A 265 -15.90 4.62 6.20
C ASN A 265 -15.13 3.30 6.12
N ALA A 266 -14.38 3.04 5.05
CA ALA A 266 -13.68 1.78 4.85
C ALA A 266 -12.65 1.49 5.95
N ILE A 267 -11.96 2.53 6.44
CA ILE A 267 -10.90 2.42 7.44
C ILE A 267 -11.45 2.15 8.84
N SER A 268 -12.62 2.71 9.16
CA SER A 268 -13.26 2.57 10.47
C SER A 268 -14.17 1.35 10.58
N ASN A 269 -14.45 0.67 9.47
CA ASN A 269 -15.32 -0.51 9.41
C ASN A 269 -14.50 -1.76 9.04
N PRO A 270 -14.17 -2.64 9.99
CA PRO A 270 -13.36 -3.85 9.72
C PRO A 270 -14.05 -4.84 8.75
N HIS A 271 -15.36 -4.69 8.54
CA HIS A 271 -16.13 -5.51 7.61
C HIS A 271 -16.48 -4.79 6.31
N ALA A 272 -15.82 -3.65 6.03
CA ALA A 272 -16.00 -2.94 4.78
C ALA A 272 -15.67 -3.85 3.58
N ASP A 273 -16.60 -3.95 2.65
CA ASP A 273 -16.35 -4.65 1.39
C ASP A 273 -15.99 -3.62 0.31
N VAL A 274 -14.69 -3.41 0.14
CA VAL A 274 -14.14 -2.46 -0.83
C VAL A 274 -14.20 -2.98 -2.27
N THR A 275 -14.72 -4.19 -2.49
CA THR A 275 -14.85 -4.81 -3.81
C THR A 275 -16.24 -4.62 -4.44
N LYS A 276 -17.11 -3.83 -3.79
CA LYS A 276 -18.47 -3.54 -4.26
C LYS A 276 -18.65 -2.05 -4.54
N ALA A 277 -18.87 -1.69 -5.80
CA ALA A 277 -19.04 -0.29 -6.22
C ALA A 277 -20.22 0.43 -5.53
N ALA A 278 -21.25 -0.32 -5.15
CA ALA A 278 -22.40 0.21 -4.43
C ALA A 278 -22.07 0.77 -3.02
N ASN A 279 -20.90 0.41 -2.47
CA ASN A 279 -20.43 0.88 -1.16
C ASN A 279 -19.69 2.23 -1.23
N TYR A 280 -19.44 2.74 -2.44
CA TYR A 280 -18.71 3.99 -2.65
C TYR A 280 -19.69 5.16 -2.80
N THR A 281 -19.37 6.26 -2.13
CA THR A 281 -20.09 7.52 -2.30
C THR A 281 -19.61 8.18 -3.59
N PRO A 282 -20.52 8.41 -4.58
CA PRO A 282 -20.13 9.09 -5.82
C PRO A 282 -19.62 10.49 -5.57
N LEU A 283 -18.59 10.90 -6.30
CA LEU A 283 -18.12 12.28 -6.30
C LEU A 283 -19.14 13.16 -7.04
N THR A 284 -19.47 14.31 -6.47
CA THR A 284 -20.25 15.34 -7.17
C THR A 284 -19.39 15.89 -8.31
N GLN A 285 -19.83 15.69 -9.55
CA GLN A 285 -19.19 16.33 -10.70
C GLN A 285 -19.51 17.84 -10.61
N HIS A 286 -18.49 18.64 -10.44
CA HIS A 286 -18.57 20.10 -10.58
C HIS A 286 -18.17 20.54 -11.97
#